data_bec5e6817e3639cb3e12fa54e63d2edc
#
_entry.id   bec5e6817e3639cb3e12fa54e63d2edc
#
_cell.length_a   1.000
_cell.length_b   1.000
_cell.length_c   1.000
_cell.angle_alpha   90.00
_cell.angle_beta   90.00
_cell.angle_gamma   90.00
#
_symmetry.space_group_name_H-M   'P 1'
#
loop_
_entity.id
_entity.type
_entity.pdbx_description
1 polymer ?
#
loop_
_entity_poly.entity_id
_entity_poly.type
_entity_poly.pdbx_seq_one_letter_code
_entity_poly.pdbx_strand_id
1 'polypeptide(L)' 'MTQYKGYYIDHIYFHSKAEIDAHIKQKAVEEYQRRIRYFADHSTMEASIFCTEQADLLHNNFGFSYEEIEEFEIAAYAA' A
#
# COMPACT_ATOMS: atom_id res chain seq x y z
N MET A 1 -19.92 19.58 -24.98
CA MET A 1 -19.50 19.20 -23.65
C MET A 1 -18.17 18.47 -23.66
N THR A 2 -17.32 18.82 -22.72
CA THR A 2 -15.97 18.24 -22.68
C THR A 2 -16.02 16.82 -22.14
N GLN A 3 -15.36 15.93 -22.84
CA GLN A 3 -15.18 14.56 -22.38
C GLN A 3 -13.91 14.47 -21.57
N TYR A 4 -14.01 14.03 -20.35
CA TYR A 4 -12.83 13.80 -19.54
C TYR A 4 -12.27 12.44 -19.85
N LYS A 5 -10.99 12.41 -20.13
CA LYS A 5 -10.25 11.18 -20.38
C LYS A 5 -9.45 10.74 -19.16
N GLY A 6 -9.93 11.15 -17.99
CA GLY A 6 -9.23 10.86 -16.77
C GLY A 6 -10.18 10.45 -15.66
N TYR A 7 -9.65 10.31 -14.48
CA TYR A 7 -10.37 9.80 -13.32
C TYR A 7 -9.98 10.59 -12.09
N TYR A 8 -10.93 10.76 -11.17
CA TYR A 8 -10.68 11.40 -9.88
C TYR A 8 -10.72 10.35 -8.78
N ILE A 9 -9.61 10.22 -8.05
CA ILE A 9 -9.51 9.34 -6.90
C ILE A 9 -8.74 10.11 -5.82
N ASP A 10 -9.26 10.16 -4.61
CA ASP A 10 -8.65 10.90 -3.49
C ASP A 10 -8.38 12.36 -3.82
N HIS A 11 -9.27 12.98 -4.60
CA HIS A 11 -9.16 14.37 -5.07
C HIS A 11 -7.98 14.61 -6.02
N ILE A 12 -7.42 13.54 -6.59
CA ILE A 12 -6.32 13.60 -7.55
C ILE A 12 -6.86 13.18 -8.91
N TYR A 13 -6.51 13.95 -9.92
CA TYR A 13 -6.90 13.66 -11.29
C TYR A 13 -5.87 12.76 -11.95
N PHE A 14 -6.33 11.68 -12.59
CA PHE A 14 -5.46 10.75 -13.30
C PHE A 14 -5.81 10.73 -14.78
N HIS A 15 -4.79 10.72 -15.62
CA HIS A 15 -4.96 10.74 -17.07
C HIS A 15 -5.19 9.34 -17.64
N SER A 16 -4.79 8.29 -16.95
CA SER A 16 -4.89 6.93 -17.45
C SER A 16 -5.14 5.94 -16.33
N LYS A 17 -5.60 4.76 -16.70
CA LYS A 17 -5.80 3.69 -15.75
C LYS A 17 -4.48 3.21 -15.15
N ALA A 18 -3.39 3.28 -15.94
CA ALA A 18 -2.07 2.92 -15.44
C ALA A 18 -1.65 3.83 -14.29
N GLU A 19 -1.96 5.11 -14.35
CA GLU A 19 -1.67 6.04 -13.25
C GLU A 19 -2.50 5.73 -12.02
N ILE A 20 -3.77 5.36 -12.22
CA ILE A 20 -4.65 4.95 -11.12
C ILE A 20 -4.10 3.71 -10.44
N ASP A 21 -3.71 2.71 -11.21
CA ASP A 21 -3.17 1.46 -10.68
C ASP A 21 -1.89 1.71 -9.89
N ALA A 22 -1.02 2.60 -10.39
CA ALA A 22 0.19 2.98 -9.69
C ALA A 22 -0.11 3.69 -8.37
N HIS A 23 -1.12 4.55 -8.36
CA HIS A 23 -1.54 5.26 -7.15
C HIS A 23 -2.08 4.28 -6.10
N ILE A 24 -2.95 3.35 -6.51
CA ILE A 24 -3.52 2.35 -5.62
C ILE A 24 -2.42 1.45 -5.05
N LYS A 25 -1.47 1.06 -5.88
CA LYS A 25 -0.33 0.24 -5.48
C LYS A 25 0.51 0.96 -4.43
N GLN A 26 0.80 2.25 -4.65
CA GLN A 26 1.55 3.06 -3.72
C GLN A 26 0.82 3.22 -2.39
N LYS A 27 -0.49 3.44 -2.43
CA LYS A 27 -1.31 3.55 -1.23
C LYS A 27 -1.31 2.25 -0.43
N ALA A 28 -1.31 1.10 -1.12
CA ALA A 28 -1.26 -0.20 -0.46
C ALA A 28 0.08 -0.40 0.27
N VAL A 29 1.19 0.05 -0.33
CA VAL A 29 2.51 -0.01 0.30
C VAL A 29 2.55 0.90 1.53
N GLU A 30 2.04 2.12 1.41
CA GLU A 30 1.99 3.08 2.52
C GLU A 30 1.14 2.54 3.67
N GLU A 31 0.04 1.87 3.36
CA GLU A 31 -0.81 1.25 4.38
C GLU A 31 -0.06 0.14 5.11
N TYR A 32 0.71 -0.69 4.38
CA TYR A 32 1.53 -1.73 5.01
C TYR A 32 2.54 -1.12 5.96
N GLN A 33 3.24 -0.08 5.53
CA GLN A 33 4.24 0.59 6.36
C GLN A 33 3.61 1.22 7.60
N ARG A 34 2.40 1.77 7.45
CA ARG A 34 1.66 2.34 8.58
C ARG A 34 1.31 1.25 9.60
N ARG A 35 0.88 0.08 9.13
CA ARG A 35 0.56 -1.05 10.00
C ARG A 35 1.79 -1.59 10.72
N ILE A 36 2.93 -1.60 10.05
CA ILE A 36 4.20 -2.01 10.66
C ILE A 36 4.58 -1.05 11.79
N ARG A 37 4.46 0.25 11.58
CA ARG A 37 4.72 1.24 12.63
C ARG A 37 3.77 1.11 13.80
N TYR A 38 2.50 0.81 13.51
CA TYR A 38 1.51 0.55 14.54
C TYR A 38 1.90 -0.68 15.37
N PHE A 39 2.33 -1.74 14.72
CA PHE A 39 2.78 -2.96 15.40
C PHE A 39 4.00 -2.70 16.28
N ALA A 40 4.90 -1.83 15.85
CA ALA A 40 6.07 -1.46 16.65
C ALA A 40 5.65 -0.82 17.99
N ASP A 41 4.56 -0.04 17.97
CA ASP A 41 4.04 0.61 19.18
C ASP A 41 3.08 -0.27 19.98
N HIS A 42 2.41 -1.20 19.30
CA HIS A 42 1.37 -2.06 19.88
C HIS A 42 1.63 -3.52 19.51
N SER A 43 2.60 -4.13 20.17
CA SER A 43 3.04 -5.50 19.86
C SER A 43 2.03 -6.54 20.32
N THR A 44 0.86 -6.57 19.69
CA THR A 44 -0.20 -7.52 19.97
C THR A 44 -0.33 -8.51 18.82
N MET A 45 -0.96 -9.66 19.11
CA MET A 45 -1.24 -10.65 18.06
C MET A 45 -2.14 -10.05 16.97
N GLU A 46 -3.11 -9.24 17.37
CA GLU A 46 -4.01 -8.58 16.42
C GLU A 46 -3.26 -7.67 15.47
N ALA A 47 -2.32 -6.88 15.99
CA ALA A 47 -1.50 -6.00 15.16
C ALA A 47 -0.60 -6.81 14.22
N SER A 48 -0.08 -7.95 14.68
CA SER A 48 0.72 -8.83 13.84
C SER A 48 -0.11 -9.41 12.69
N ILE A 49 -1.31 -9.87 12.98
CA ILE A 49 -2.23 -10.37 11.95
C ILE A 49 -2.58 -9.27 10.96
N PHE A 50 -2.80 -8.07 11.45
CA PHE A 50 -3.12 -6.90 10.65
C PHE A 50 -2.02 -6.60 9.63
N CYS A 51 -0.76 -6.70 10.05
CA CYS A 51 0.38 -6.55 9.16
C CYS A 51 0.45 -7.68 8.13
N THR A 52 0.24 -8.91 8.55
CA THR A 52 0.29 -10.09 7.69
C THR A 52 -0.79 -10.02 6.61
N GLU A 53 -1.99 -9.61 6.97
CA GLU A 53 -3.07 -9.45 6.01
C GLU A 53 -2.70 -8.49 4.89
N GLN A 54 -2.09 -7.36 5.23
CA GLN A 54 -1.68 -6.39 4.23
C GLN A 54 -0.50 -6.90 3.39
N ALA A 55 0.43 -7.64 4.01
CA ALA A 55 1.53 -8.27 3.28
C ALA A 55 0.99 -9.25 2.24
N ASP A 56 0.03 -10.07 2.62
CA ASP A 56 -0.59 -11.02 1.70
C ASP A 56 -1.32 -10.30 0.57
N LEU A 57 -1.97 -9.20 0.86
CA LEU A 57 -2.63 -8.37 -0.15
C LEU A 57 -1.61 -7.84 -1.15
N LEU A 58 -0.48 -7.33 -0.69
CA LEU A 58 0.58 -6.82 -1.55
C LEU A 58 1.13 -7.91 -2.46
N HIS A 59 1.32 -9.10 -1.92
CA HIS A 59 1.82 -10.23 -2.71
C HIS A 59 0.78 -10.73 -3.71
N ASN A 60 -0.44 -11.00 -3.24
CA ASN A 60 -1.46 -11.66 -4.06
C ASN A 60 -2.14 -10.73 -5.06
N ASN A 61 -2.40 -9.49 -4.67
CA ASN A 61 -3.17 -8.55 -5.50
C ASN A 61 -2.28 -7.61 -6.31
N PHE A 62 -1.09 -7.29 -5.82
CA PHE A 62 -0.21 -6.33 -6.47
C PHE A 62 1.07 -6.95 -7.02
N GLY A 63 1.29 -8.23 -6.78
CA GLY A 63 2.42 -8.93 -7.38
C GLY A 63 3.79 -8.63 -6.77
N PHE A 64 3.84 -8.02 -5.59
CA PHE A 64 5.11 -7.81 -4.91
C PHE A 64 5.68 -9.14 -4.42
N SER A 65 7.00 -9.31 -4.53
CA SER A 65 7.66 -10.45 -3.92
C SER A 65 7.76 -10.24 -2.40
N TYR A 66 7.94 -11.32 -1.66
CA TYR A 66 8.14 -11.21 -0.22
C TYR A 66 9.42 -10.47 0.13
N GLU A 67 10.43 -10.52 -0.75
CA GLU A 67 11.65 -9.75 -0.58
C GLU A 67 11.38 -8.25 -0.66
N GLU A 68 10.57 -7.83 -1.62
CA GLU A 68 10.16 -6.44 -1.74
C GLU A 68 9.34 -5.98 -0.54
N ILE A 69 8.44 -6.83 -0.07
CA ILE A 69 7.62 -6.54 1.11
C ILE A 69 8.51 -6.37 2.34
N GLU A 70 9.52 -7.21 2.50
CA GLU A 70 10.48 -7.08 3.59
C GLU A 70 11.24 -5.74 3.52
N GLU A 71 11.58 -5.30 2.33
CA GLU A 71 12.21 -3.99 2.16
C GLU A 71 11.29 -2.86 2.60
N PHE A 72 10.00 -2.96 2.33
CA PHE A 72 9.02 -1.97 2.79
C PHE A 72 8.93 -1.96 4.32
N GLU A 73 9.01 -3.13 4.93
CA GLU A 73 9.01 -3.25 6.38
C GLU A 73 10.23 -2.56 6.99
N ILE A 74 11.41 -2.83 6.44
CA ILE A 74 12.66 -2.24 6.90
C ILE A 74 12.59 -0.71 6.77
N ALA A 75 12.09 -0.22 5.64
CA ALA A 75 11.95 1.21 5.42
C ALA A 75 10.99 1.84 6.43
N ALA A 76 9.96 1.13 6.83
CA ALA A 76 9.00 1.62 7.83
C ALA A 76 9.66 1.84 9.19
N TYR A 77 10.57 0.94 9.58
CA TYR A 77 11.29 1.09 10.84
C TYR A 77 12.38 2.17 10.77
N ALA A 78 12.88 2.46 9.58
CA ALA A 78 13.93 3.45 9.40
C ALA A 78 13.39 4.88 9.34
N ALA A 79 12.11 5.04 9.16
CA ALA A 79 11.50 6.35 8.99
C ALA A 79 11.28 7.11 10.31
#